data_bc93a3c62af87aca8e11d42fc4d34f24
#
_entry.id   bc93a3c62af87aca8e11d42fc4d34f24
#
_cell.length_a   1.000
_cell.length_b   1.000
_cell.length_c   1.000
_cell.angle_alpha   90.00
_cell.angle_beta   90.00
_cell.angle_gamma   90.00
#
_symmetry.space_group_name_H-M   'P 1'
#
loop_
_entity.id
_entity.type
_entity.pdbx_description
1 polymer ?
#
loop_
_entity_poly.entity_id
_entity_poly.type
_entity_poly.pdbx_seq_one_letter_code
_entity_poly.pdbx_strand_id
1 'polypeptide(L)'
;MKIKILTVIILISCHFGFSQNIYSIDSLITESIKLKVFPGAQIYIKKNDFVYNKSYGFHTYDSIIKIENDHLYDLASITKTIAGSLAIMKLVEDYDFDINSPIKKYFKDFKRSELGESKIIDLLSHTAGWQPYINHPKFLIKKNGNLKKRFISDEKKSNNMSLSKKLYVKNSFYDQIKKRIKKTTLNKVGKYKYSGLFFCLIPELVKNITGTDFENYLNNSFYKFLNYKLTFNPYKNHTLKKIVPTEIDQFFRQELVHGNVHDETSALMGGISANSGLFSSAESLANLLFLLTLENSILINSNILKNFTQNQIKNDTLNQRGLGFDKVRFVSNGSKIYPHRNLSKDSFGHTGFTGTMYWIDPENDLIFVLLTNSVYPSREKNKLGNLKVREKLLELIL
;
A
#
# COMPACT_ATOMS: atom_id res chain seq x y z
N MET A 1 19.75 49.81 -7.60
CA MET A 1 18.40 49.63 -8.22
C MET A 1 18.31 48.41 -9.17
N LYS A 2 19.37 48.03 -9.91
CA LYS A 2 19.35 46.87 -10.83
C LYS A 2 19.27 45.47 -10.13
N ILE A 3 19.81 45.32 -8.94
CA ILE A 3 19.80 44.02 -8.20
C ILE A 3 18.38 43.65 -7.70
N LYS A 4 17.57 44.68 -7.28
CA LYS A 4 16.18 44.40 -6.81
C LYS A 4 15.25 43.96 -7.95
N ILE A 5 15.47 44.40 -9.16
CA ILE A 5 14.66 44.02 -10.33
C ILE A 5 14.98 42.56 -10.74
N LEU A 6 16.24 42.12 -10.66
CA LEU A 6 16.62 40.77 -10.98
C LEU A 6 16.04 39.72 -9.98
N THR A 7 16.04 40.05 -8.68
CA THR A 7 15.43 39.21 -7.64
C THR A 7 13.91 39.04 -7.80
N VAL A 8 13.22 40.15 -8.19
CA VAL A 8 11.78 40.09 -8.45
C VAL A 8 11.44 39.29 -9.71
N ILE A 9 12.27 39.38 -10.76
CA ILE A 9 12.07 38.64 -12.01
C ILE A 9 12.29 37.11 -11.76
N ILE A 10 13.28 36.71 -10.94
CA ILE A 10 13.53 35.32 -10.61
C ILE A 10 12.39 34.75 -9.75
N LEU A 11 11.87 35.50 -8.77
CA LEU A 11 10.71 35.10 -7.98
C LEU A 11 9.45 34.93 -8.83
N ILE A 12 9.20 35.86 -9.76
CA ILE A 12 8.06 35.79 -10.67
C ILE A 12 8.19 34.60 -11.62
N SER A 13 9.38 34.31 -12.17
CA SER A 13 9.59 33.18 -13.09
C SER A 13 9.41 31.84 -12.39
N CYS A 14 9.81 31.68 -11.13
CA CYS A 14 9.54 30.45 -10.34
C CYS A 14 8.03 30.23 -10.10
N HIS A 15 7.27 31.28 -9.83
CA HIS A 15 5.81 31.18 -9.65
C HIS A 15 5.09 30.82 -10.95
N PHE A 16 5.52 31.35 -12.09
CA PHE A 16 4.93 31.04 -13.40
C PHE A 16 5.17 29.60 -13.82
N GLY A 17 6.36 29.07 -13.61
CA GLY A 17 6.70 27.65 -13.94
C GLY A 17 5.84 26.66 -13.16
N PHE A 18 5.63 26.88 -11.88
CA PHE A 18 4.80 25.99 -11.03
C PHE A 18 3.30 26.10 -11.37
N SER A 19 2.79 27.28 -11.69
CA SER A 19 1.40 27.49 -12.12
C SER A 19 1.07 26.70 -13.39
N GLN A 20 2.00 26.66 -14.36
CA GLN A 20 1.82 25.90 -15.60
C GLN A 20 1.81 24.40 -15.36
N ASN A 21 2.61 23.91 -14.42
CA ASN A 21 2.62 22.49 -14.04
C ASN A 21 1.32 22.06 -13.35
N ILE A 22 0.72 22.90 -12.49
CA ILE A 22 -0.58 22.62 -11.86
C ILE A 22 -1.67 22.46 -12.91
N TYR A 23 -1.75 23.36 -13.88
CA TYR A 23 -2.72 23.24 -14.98
C TYR A 23 -2.55 21.94 -15.76
N SER A 24 -1.30 21.53 -16.01
CA SER A 24 -0.98 20.28 -16.70
C SER A 24 -1.37 19.05 -15.89
N ILE A 25 -1.20 19.07 -14.56
CA ILE A 25 -1.65 18.01 -13.64
C ILE A 25 -3.19 17.93 -13.68
N ASP A 26 -3.88 19.05 -13.56
CA ASP A 26 -5.35 19.12 -13.64
C ASP A 26 -5.87 18.54 -14.97
N SER A 27 -5.25 18.93 -16.07
CA SER A 27 -5.58 18.45 -17.41
C SER A 27 -5.39 16.94 -17.53
N LEU A 28 -4.22 16.42 -17.11
CA LEU A 28 -3.91 14.99 -17.16
C LEU A 28 -4.92 14.15 -16.36
N ILE A 29 -5.28 14.57 -15.15
CA ILE A 29 -6.23 13.83 -14.32
C ILE A 29 -7.65 13.92 -14.89
N THR A 30 -8.08 15.10 -15.33
CA THR A 30 -9.40 15.29 -15.94
C THR A 30 -9.55 14.45 -17.21
N GLU A 31 -8.51 14.42 -18.05
CA GLU A 31 -8.51 13.57 -19.26
C GLU A 31 -8.50 12.08 -18.90
N SER A 32 -7.75 11.69 -17.85
CA SER A 32 -7.76 10.29 -17.37
C SER A 32 -9.16 9.85 -16.92
N ILE A 33 -9.92 10.73 -16.26
CA ILE A 33 -11.31 10.45 -15.87
C ILE A 33 -12.20 10.30 -17.12
N LYS A 34 -12.08 11.21 -18.11
CA LYS A 34 -12.83 11.14 -19.38
C LYS A 34 -12.54 9.83 -20.14
N LEU A 35 -11.28 9.39 -20.15
CA LEU A 35 -10.85 8.13 -20.78
C LEU A 35 -11.24 6.89 -19.96
N LYS A 36 -11.93 7.08 -18.83
CA LYS A 36 -12.34 5.99 -17.90
C LYS A 36 -11.15 5.16 -17.42
N VAL A 37 -10.07 5.83 -17.03
CA VAL A 37 -8.92 5.21 -16.34
C VAL A 37 -9.29 4.94 -14.88
N PHE A 38 -9.96 5.88 -14.26
CA PHE A 38 -10.56 5.81 -12.93
C PHE A 38 -11.71 6.83 -12.85
N PRO A 39 -12.73 6.59 -12.00
CA PRO A 39 -13.83 7.54 -11.85
C PRO A 39 -13.45 8.78 -11.03
N GLY A 40 -12.48 8.65 -10.12
CA GLY A 40 -12.02 9.76 -9.29
C GLY A 40 -10.63 9.53 -8.72
N ALA A 41 -10.02 10.61 -8.22
CA ALA A 41 -8.68 10.60 -7.66
C ALA A 41 -8.51 11.63 -6.53
N GLN A 42 -7.54 11.37 -5.65
CA GLN A 42 -6.94 12.36 -4.77
C GLN A 42 -5.45 12.43 -5.09
N ILE A 43 -4.91 13.65 -5.13
CA ILE A 43 -3.48 13.93 -5.32
C ILE A 43 -2.99 14.79 -4.17
N TYR A 44 -1.86 14.41 -3.59
CA TYR A 44 -1.12 15.25 -2.68
C TYR A 44 0.35 15.31 -3.13
N ILE A 45 0.87 16.54 -3.25
CA ILE A 45 2.26 16.82 -3.59
C ILE A 45 2.79 17.80 -2.56
N LYS A 46 3.88 17.45 -1.87
CA LYS A 46 4.74 18.39 -1.16
C LYS A 46 6.09 18.38 -1.85
N LYS A 47 6.55 19.55 -2.31
CA LYS A 47 7.89 19.73 -2.88
C LYS A 47 8.44 21.07 -2.40
N ASN A 48 9.50 21.03 -1.61
CA ASN A 48 9.97 22.19 -0.84
C ASN A 48 8.82 22.79 -0.01
N ASP A 49 8.62 24.10 -0.08
CA ASP A 49 7.54 24.80 0.62
C ASP A 49 6.17 24.73 -0.09
N PHE A 50 6.13 24.12 -1.28
CA PHE A 50 4.91 24.03 -2.07
C PHE A 50 4.10 22.80 -1.66
N VAL A 51 2.80 23.00 -1.43
CA VAL A 51 1.84 21.92 -1.15
C VAL A 51 0.67 22.03 -2.14
N TYR A 52 0.36 20.91 -2.78
CA TYR A 52 -0.81 20.75 -3.63
C TYR A 52 -1.65 19.57 -3.15
N ASN A 53 -2.92 19.84 -2.75
CA ASN A 53 -3.86 18.83 -2.25
C ASN A 53 -5.20 19.00 -2.95
N LYS A 54 -5.56 18.07 -3.85
CA LYS A 54 -6.77 18.19 -4.67
C LYS A 54 -7.44 16.87 -4.95
N SER A 55 -8.77 16.91 -4.96
CA SER A 55 -9.65 15.80 -5.31
C SER A 55 -10.32 16.04 -6.66
N TYR A 56 -10.58 14.94 -7.40
CA TYR A 56 -11.14 14.97 -8.74
C TYR A 56 -12.19 13.89 -8.92
N GLY A 57 -13.20 14.19 -9.75
CA GLY A 57 -14.18 13.19 -10.18
C GLY A 57 -15.11 12.71 -9.08
N PHE A 58 -15.51 11.45 -9.17
CA PHE A 58 -16.59 10.88 -8.39
C PHE A 58 -16.18 9.48 -7.88
N HIS A 59 -16.98 8.92 -6.96
CA HIS A 59 -16.78 7.55 -6.46
C HIS A 59 -16.89 6.50 -7.57
N THR A 60 -17.83 6.73 -8.47
CA THR A 60 -18.21 5.83 -9.57
C THR A 60 -18.52 6.65 -10.84
N TYR A 61 -18.66 5.98 -11.98
CA TYR A 61 -18.95 6.65 -13.26
C TYR A 61 -20.40 7.14 -13.40
N ASP A 62 -21.28 6.89 -12.42
CA ASP A 62 -22.62 7.50 -12.33
C ASP A 62 -22.59 8.95 -11.89
N SER A 63 -21.46 9.43 -11.39
CA SER A 63 -21.22 10.83 -11.00
C SER A 63 -22.13 11.36 -9.87
N ILE A 64 -22.56 10.47 -8.96
CA ILE A 64 -23.45 10.83 -7.85
C ILE A 64 -22.67 11.42 -6.67
N ILE A 65 -21.59 10.73 -6.21
CA ILE A 65 -20.83 11.14 -5.03
C ILE A 65 -19.48 11.69 -5.49
N LYS A 66 -19.31 13.01 -5.37
CA LYS A 66 -18.06 13.72 -5.70
C LYS A 66 -16.96 13.30 -4.70
N ILE A 67 -15.72 13.14 -5.18
CA ILE A 67 -14.57 12.93 -4.31
C ILE A 67 -14.23 14.20 -3.54
N GLU A 68 -14.00 14.05 -2.24
CA GLU A 68 -13.51 15.09 -1.32
C GLU A 68 -12.17 14.65 -0.71
N ASN A 69 -11.37 15.61 -0.18
CA ASN A 69 -10.01 15.33 0.33
C ASN A 69 -9.99 14.43 1.57
N ASP A 70 -11.10 14.28 2.29
CA ASP A 70 -11.24 13.41 3.45
C ASP A 70 -11.81 12.01 3.14
N HIS A 71 -12.12 11.72 1.86
CA HIS A 71 -12.60 10.40 1.47
C HIS A 71 -11.49 9.37 1.53
N LEU A 72 -11.85 8.15 1.97
CA LEU A 72 -10.91 7.07 2.22
C LEU A 72 -10.84 6.10 1.03
N TYR A 73 -9.64 5.86 0.54
CA TYR A 73 -9.33 4.88 -0.49
C TYR A 73 -8.70 3.62 0.11
N ASP A 74 -9.03 2.45 -0.45
CA ASP A 74 -8.28 1.22 -0.18
C ASP A 74 -6.85 1.36 -0.75
N LEU A 75 -5.87 1.40 0.13
CA LEU A 75 -4.46 1.58 -0.19
C LEU A 75 -3.83 0.34 -0.84
N ALA A 76 -4.53 -0.80 -0.83
CA ALA A 76 -4.03 -2.07 -1.34
C ALA A 76 -2.62 -2.38 -0.81
N SER A 77 -1.65 -2.69 -1.69
CA SER A 77 -0.30 -3.08 -1.27
C SER A 77 0.53 -1.98 -0.61
N ILE A 78 0.12 -0.72 -0.63
CA ILE A 78 0.73 0.32 0.21
C ILE A 78 0.66 -0.06 1.69
N THR A 79 -0.34 -0.86 2.08
CA THR A 79 -0.44 -1.44 3.44
C THR A 79 0.83 -2.20 3.85
N LYS A 80 1.55 -2.82 2.89
CA LYS A 80 2.80 -3.54 3.21
C LYS A 80 3.86 -2.64 3.84
N THR A 81 3.98 -1.42 3.34
CA THR A 81 4.93 -0.45 3.87
C THR A 81 4.38 0.28 5.09
N ILE A 82 3.19 0.87 4.96
CA ILE A 82 2.61 1.79 5.94
C ILE A 82 2.03 1.06 7.17
N ALA A 83 1.81 -0.23 7.09
CA ALA A 83 1.45 -1.06 8.23
C ALA A 83 2.51 -2.15 8.50
N GLY A 84 2.83 -2.96 7.48
CA GLY A 84 3.73 -4.11 7.66
C GLY A 84 5.16 -3.73 8.02
N SER A 85 5.85 -2.98 7.14
CA SER A 85 7.24 -2.58 7.39
C SER A 85 7.36 -1.66 8.60
N LEU A 86 6.41 -0.71 8.79
CA LEU A 86 6.41 0.14 10.00
C LEU A 86 6.28 -0.68 11.29
N ALA A 87 5.41 -1.70 11.32
CA ALA A 87 5.31 -2.58 12.48
C ALA A 87 6.62 -3.32 12.75
N ILE A 88 7.28 -3.85 11.71
CA ILE A 88 8.58 -4.52 11.87
C ILE A 88 9.66 -3.54 12.33
N MET A 89 9.73 -2.31 11.78
CA MET A 89 10.65 -1.28 12.25
C MET A 89 10.49 -1.03 13.75
N LYS A 90 9.23 -0.90 14.20
CA LYS A 90 8.93 -0.65 15.62
C LYS A 90 9.24 -1.85 16.52
N LEU A 91 9.10 -3.09 16.00
CA LEU A 91 9.59 -4.28 16.70
C LEU A 91 11.13 -4.29 16.83
N VAL A 92 11.84 -3.85 15.80
CA VAL A 92 13.33 -3.70 15.85
C VAL A 92 13.73 -2.63 16.87
N GLU A 93 12.98 -1.53 16.94
CA GLU A 93 13.27 -0.42 17.84
C GLU A 93 13.01 -0.78 19.31
N ASP A 94 11.85 -1.40 19.60
CA ASP A 94 11.34 -1.53 20.97
C ASP A 94 11.50 -2.94 21.57
N TYR A 95 11.74 -4.00 20.79
CA TYR A 95 11.59 -5.40 21.24
C TYR A 95 12.78 -6.33 20.94
N ASP A 96 13.97 -5.81 20.66
CA ASP A 96 15.14 -6.62 20.27
C ASP A 96 14.82 -7.64 19.14
N PHE A 97 13.98 -7.22 18.19
CA PHE A 97 13.56 -8.06 17.09
C PHE A 97 14.62 -8.12 15.99
N ASP A 98 15.23 -9.30 15.82
CA ASP A 98 16.29 -9.50 14.82
C ASP A 98 15.72 -9.94 13.46
N ILE A 99 15.80 -9.04 12.48
CA ILE A 99 15.36 -9.32 11.09
C ILE A 99 16.25 -10.32 10.34
N ASN A 100 17.45 -10.63 10.85
CA ASN A 100 18.33 -11.65 10.28
C ASN A 100 17.99 -13.06 10.76
N SER A 101 17.12 -13.17 11.78
CA SER A 101 16.65 -14.46 12.29
C SER A 101 15.68 -15.13 11.31
N PRO A 102 15.68 -16.49 11.26
CA PRO A 102 14.73 -17.24 10.46
C PRO A 102 13.32 -17.19 11.06
N ILE A 103 12.29 -17.28 10.20
CA ILE A 103 10.89 -17.16 10.61
C ILE A 103 10.47 -18.21 11.64
N LYS A 104 11.10 -19.41 11.63
CA LYS A 104 10.84 -20.48 12.61
C LYS A 104 11.16 -20.07 14.06
N LYS A 105 11.99 -19.05 14.29
CA LYS A 105 12.27 -18.49 15.63
C LYS A 105 11.00 -17.88 16.22
N TYR A 106 10.17 -17.26 15.41
CA TYR A 106 8.98 -16.52 15.81
C TYR A 106 7.68 -17.33 15.64
N PHE A 107 7.68 -18.33 14.75
CA PHE A 107 6.54 -19.19 14.48
C PHE A 107 6.93 -20.67 14.68
N LYS A 108 6.59 -21.21 15.86
CA LYS A 108 6.94 -22.60 16.23
C LYS A 108 6.45 -23.65 15.23
N ASP A 109 5.31 -23.40 14.60
CA ASP A 109 4.70 -24.32 13.63
C ASP A 109 5.39 -24.28 12.25
N PHE A 110 6.29 -23.33 11.98
CA PHE A 110 7.17 -23.33 10.80
C PHE A 110 8.45 -24.16 10.97
N LYS A 111 8.76 -24.66 12.18
CA LYS A 111 10.00 -25.46 12.44
C LYS A 111 10.20 -26.64 11.51
N ARG A 112 9.10 -27.27 11.03
CA ARG A 112 9.13 -28.42 10.12
C ARG A 112 8.71 -28.04 8.68
N SER A 113 8.70 -26.79 8.34
CA SER A 113 8.40 -26.29 6.99
C SER A 113 9.69 -25.93 6.29
N GLU A 114 9.79 -26.21 5.00
CA GLU A 114 10.86 -25.71 4.13
C GLU A 114 11.01 -24.18 4.22
N LEU A 115 9.90 -23.47 4.43
CA LEU A 115 9.86 -22.03 4.60
C LEU A 115 10.47 -21.54 5.93
N GLY A 116 10.65 -22.44 6.91
CA GLY A 116 11.07 -22.08 8.27
C GLY A 116 12.44 -21.41 8.36
N GLU A 117 13.34 -21.72 7.43
CA GLU A 117 14.70 -21.15 7.36
C GLU A 117 14.75 -19.75 6.70
N SER A 118 13.66 -19.28 6.12
CA SER A 118 13.61 -17.97 5.49
C SER A 118 13.85 -16.88 6.51
N LYS A 119 14.85 -16.01 6.29
CA LYS A 119 15.13 -14.85 7.14
C LYS A 119 14.08 -13.77 6.93
N ILE A 120 13.75 -13.02 7.98
CA ILE A 120 12.79 -11.92 7.92
C ILE A 120 13.23 -10.85 6.91
N ILE A 121 14.51 -10.52 6.85
CA ILE A 121 15.07 -9.57 5.90
C ILE A 121 14.84 -10.00 4.44
N ASP A 122 14.98 -11.29 4.13
CA ASP A 122 14.75 -11.84 2.79
C ASP A 122 13.25 -11.88 2.44
N LEU A 123 12.39 -12.09 3.44
CA LEU A 123 10.95 -12.03 3.28
C LEU A 123 10.46 -10.61 2.97
N LEU A 124 11.00 -9.61 3.67
CA LEU A 124 10.67 -8.20 3.46
C LEU A 124 11.21 -7.67 2.12
N SER A 125 12.39 -8.12 1.67
CA SER A 125 12.96 -7.75 0.37
C SER A 125 12.45 -8.59 -0.81
N HIS A 126 11.54 -9.56 -0.55
CA HIS A 126 11.01 -10.48 -1.55
C HIS A 126 12.06 -11.37 -2.24
N THR A 127 13.13 -11.72 -1.52
CA THR A 127 14.22 -12.58 -2.02
C THR A 127 14.24 -13.98 -1.38
N ALA A 128 13.34 -14.24 -0.44
CA ALA A 128 13.26 -15.53 0.26
C ALA A 128 12.74 -16.69 -0.60
N GLY A 129 12.36 -16.46 -1.86
CA GLY A 129 11.86 -17.49 -2.76
C GLY A 129 10.42 -17.95 -2.49
N TRP A 130 9.65 -17.25 -1.66
CA TRP A 130 8.26 -17.61 -1.41
C TRP A 130 7.36 -17.41 -2.63
N GLN A 131 6.28 -18.22 -2.73
CA GLN A 131 5.29 -18.05 -3.78
C GLN A 131 4.67 -16.65 -3.74
N PRO A 132 4.31 -16.05 -4.91
CA PRO A 132 3.76 -14.70 -4.96
C PRO A 132 2.48 -14.54 -4.16
N TYR A 133 1.54 -15.47 -4.35
CA TYR A 133 0.23 -15.50 -3.69
C TYR A 133 -0.38 -16.89 -3.70
N ILE A 134 -1.44 -17.08 -2.92
CA ILE A 134 -2.30 -18.27 -2.93
C ILE A 134 -3.72 -17.77 -3.19
N ASN A 135 -4.38 -18.33 -4.21
CA ASN A 135 -5.80 -18.04 -4.49
C ASN A 135 -6.70 -18.73 -3.44
N HIS A 136 -6.81 -18.13 -2.26
CA HIS A 136 -7.62 -18.68 -1.16
C HIS A 136 -9.11 -18.77 -1.49
N PRO A 137 -9.77 -17.82 -2.21
CA PRO A 137 -11.15 -17.93 -2.64
C PRO A 137 -11.45 -19.21 -3.42
N LYS A 138 -10.55 -19.65 -4.30
CA LYS A 138 -10.71 -20.89 -5.09
C LYS A 138 -10.98 -22.12 -4.20
N PHE A 139 -10.46 -22.15 -2.97
CA PHE A 139 -10.70 -23.26 -2.04
C PHE A 139 -12.07 -23.16 -1.35
N LEU A 140 -12.75 -22.03 -1.44
CA LEU A 140 -14.05 -21.77 -0.83
C LEU A 140 -15.21 -21.91 -1.82
N ILE A 141 -14.94 -21.94 -3.11
CA ILE A 141 -15.91 -22.13 -4.17
C ILE A 141 -16.01 -23.63 -4.50
N LYS A 142 -17.24 -24.17 -4.55
CA LYS A 142 -17.52 -25.53 -5.01
C LYS A 142 -17.49 -25.63 -6.54
N LYS A 143 -17.48 -26.83 -7.10
CA LYS A 143 -17.52 -27.06 -8.55
C LYS A 143 -18.78 -26.44 -9.23
N ASN A 144 -19.88 -26.34 -8.51
CA ASN A 144 -21.12 -25.70 -8.97
C ASN A 144 -21.19 -24.18 -8.73
N GLY A 145 -20.06 -23.52 -8.40
CA GLY A 145 -19.99 -22.08 -8.14
C GLY A 145 -20.42 -21.63 -6.74
N ASN A 146 -21.10 -22.46 -5.95
CA ASN A 146 -21.57 -22.08 -4.62
C ASN A 146 -20.45 -22.01 -3.59
N LEU A 147 -20.57 -21.14 -2.59
CA LEU A 147 -19.62 -21.04 -1.48
C LEU A 147 -19.75 -22.22 -0.50
N LYS A 148 -18.65 -22.61 0.11
CA LYS A 148 -18.61 -23.66 1.13
C LYS A 148 -19.11 -23.13 2.47
N LYS A 149 -20.35 -23.50 2.86
CA LYS A 149 -21.00 -23.11 4.13
C LYS A 149 -20.19 -23.45 5.40
N ARG A 150 -19.22 -24.37 5.30
CA ARG A 150 -18.32 -24.70 6.42
C ARG A 150 -17.54 -23.49 6.92
N PHE A 151 -17.15 -22.57 6.02
CA PHE A 151 -16.31 -21.40 6.33
C PHE A 151 -17.00 -20.08 6.06
N ILE A 152 -17.93 -20.01 5.11
CA ILE A 152 -18.65 -18.81 4.70
C ILE A 152 -20.10 -18.89 5.13
N SER A 153 -20.64 -17.78 5.62
CA SER A 153 -22.04 -17.60 6.03
C SER A 153 -22.56 -16.28 5.47
N ASP A 154 -23.86 -16.23 5.19
CA ASP A 154 -24.65 -15.02 4.91
C ASP A 154 -25.22 -14.38 6.19
N GLU A 155 -25.04 -15.04 7.34
CA GLU A 155 -25.47 -14.55 8.66
C GLU A 155 -24.26 -14.15 9.52
N LYS A 156 -24.39 -13.02 10.22
CA LYS A 156 -23.44 -12.60 11.25
C LYS A 156 -23.57 -13.50 12.48
N LYS A 157 -22.43 -14.05 12.95
CA LYS A 157 -22.33 -14.88 14.17
C LYS A 157 -21.14 -14.40 15.00
N SER A 158 -21.13 -14.73 16.30
CA SER A 158 -20.06 -14.32 17.23
C SER A 158 -18.66 -14.81 16.84
N ASN A 159 -18.58 -15.91 16.10
CA ASN A 159 -17.32 -16.56 15.69
C ASN A 159 -16.96 -16.32 14.22
N ASN A 160 -17.54 -15.27 13.59
CA ASN A 160 -17.18 -14.89 12.23
C ASN A 160 -16.88 -13.39 12.09
N MET A 161 -16.12 -13.06 11.03
CA MET A 161 -15.74 -11.70 10.65
C MET A 161 -16.44 -11.31 9.37
N SER A 162 -16.72 -10.02 9.18
CA SER A 162 -17.26 -9.50 7.92
C SER A 162 -16.24 -9.71 6.80
N LEU A 163 -16.66 -10.34 5.72
CA LEU A 163 -15.94 -10.50 4.47
C LEU A 163 -16.39 -9.46 3.44
N SER A 164 -17.66 -9.09 3.52
CA SER A 164 -18.32 -8.09 2.70
C SER A 164 -19.63 -7.65 3.37
N LYS A 165 -20.43 -6.85 2.67
CA LYS A 165 -21.75 -6.41 3.20
C LYS A 165 -22.67 -7.59 3.56
N LYS A 166 -22.62 -8.67 2.77
CA LYS A 166 -23.53 -9.82 2.87
C LYS A 166 -22.89 -11.12 3.32
N LEU A 167 -21.55 -11.17 3.36
CA LEU A 167 -20.82 -12.41 3.62
C LEU A 167 -19.93 -12.29 4.85
N TYR A 168 -19.82 -13.38 5.56
CA TYR A 168 -18.98 -13.53 6.74
C TYR A 168 -18.10 -14.76 6.62
N VAL A 169 -16.90 -14.71 7.16
CA VAL A 169 -15.94 -15.81 7.21
C VAL A 169 -15.67 -16.20 8.67
N LYS A 170 -15.56 -17.49 8.96
CA LYS A 170 -15.20 -17.96 10.30
C LYS A 170 -13.81 -17.47 10.71
N ASN A 171 -13.66 -17.03 11.97
CA ASN A 171 -12.38 -16.58 12.53
C ASN A 171 -11.27 -17.63 12.35
N SER A 172 -11.60 -18.92 12.48
CA SER A 172 -10.67 -20.04 12.29
C SER A 172 -10.16 -20.22 10.84
N PHE A 173 -10.64 -19.43 9.88
CA PHE A 173 -10.16 -19.54 8.51
C PHE A 173 -8.72 -19.04 8.35
N TYR A 174 -8.25 -18.17 9.23
CA TYR A 174 -6.85 -17.75 9.27
C TYR A 174 -5.89 -18.95 9.41
N ASP A 175 -6.24 -19.97 10.22
CA ASP A 175 -5.44 -21.20 10.34
C ASP A 175 -5.31 -21.95 9.01
N GLN A 176 -6.37 -21.88 8.18
CA GLN A 176 -6.32 -22.46 6.83
C GLN A 176 -5.41 -21.68 5.90
N ILE A 177 -5.37 -20.35 6.03
CA ILE A 177 -4.44 -19.49 5.28
C ILE A 177 -3.01 -19.85 5.67
N LYS A 178 -2.68 -19.83 6.96
CA LYS A 178 -1.36 -20.17 7.49
C LYS A 178 -0.93 -21.60 7.10
N LYS A 179 -1.81 -22.60 7.24
CA LYS A 179 -1.55 -23.99 6.82
C LYS A 179 -1.21 -24.10 5.33
N ARG A 180 -1.87 -23.33 4.47
CA ARG A 180 -1.57 -23.34 3.01
C ARG A 180 -0.25 -22.65 2.72
N ILE A 181 0.06 -21.52 3.37
CA ILE A 181 1.36 -20.87 3.27
C ILE A 181 2.47 -21.87 3.61
N LYS A 182 2.40 -22.55 4.75
CA LYS A 182 3.41 -23.54 5.19
C LYS A 182 3.66 -24.70 4.24
N LYS A 183 2.69 -25.01 3.38
CA LYS A 183 2.76 -26.10 2.40
C LYS A 183 3.25 -25.66 1.03
N THR A 184 3.54 -24.38 0.82
CA THR A 184 4.13 -23.94 -0.45
C THR A 184 5.59 -24.34 -0.53
N THR A 185 6.07 -24.59 -1.74
CA THR A 185 7.47 -24.85 -2.04
C THR A 185 8.21 -23.54 -2.28
N LEU A 186 9.52 -23.52 -2.04
CA LEU A 186 10.37 -22.40 -2.35
C LEU A 186 10.64 -22.31 -3.87
N ASN A 187 10.68 -21.10 -4.36
CA ASN A 187 11.35 -20.79 -5.63
C ASN A 187 12.85 -20.56 -5.38
N LYS A 188 13.57 -20.06 -6.39
CA LYS A 188 14.99 -19.75 -6.25
C LYS A 188 15.21 -18.65 -5.19
N VAL A 189 15.85 -19.02 -4.10
CA VAL A 189 16.23 -18.10 -3.02
C VAL A 189 17.30 -17.12 -3.52
N GLY A 190 17.31 -15.89 -3.00
CA GLY A 190 18.24 -14.82 -3.41
C GLY A 190 17.85 -14.12 -4.72
N LYS A 191 16.76 -14.55 -5.38
CA LYS A 191 16.21 -13.85 -6.55
C LYS A 191 14.92 -13.14 -6.18
N TYR A 192 14.77 -11.92 -6.68
CA TYR A 192 13.57 -11.14 -6.47
C TYR A 192 12.33 -11.85 -7.04
N LYS A 193 11.35 -12.05 -6.18
CA LYS A 193 10.00 -12.50 -6.55
C LYS A 193 8.99 -11.94 -5.57
N TYR A 194 8.26 -10.92 -5.99
CA TYR A 194 7.26 -10.26 -5.14
C TYR A 194 6.29 -11.27 -4.52
N SER A 195 6.16 -11.25 -3.19
CA SER A 195 5.30 -12.15 -2.43
C SER A 195 4.56 -11.40 -1.32
N GLY A 196 3.24 -11.61 -1.24
CA GLY A 196 2.41 -11.09 -0.15
C GLY A 196 2.28 -12.03 1.04
N LEU A 197 2.76 -13.28 0.94
CA LEU A 197 2.43 -14.34 1.91
C LEU A 197 2.99 -14.06 3.32
N PHE A 198 4.21 -13.53 3.42
CA PHE A 198 4.78 -13.17 4.71
C PHE A 198 4.00 -12.03 5.38
N PHE A 199 3.55 -11.05 4.61
CA PHE A 199 2.78 -9.93 5.14
C PHE A 199 1.43 -10.37 5.73
N CYS A 200 0.88 -11.50 5.28
CA CYS A 200 -0.29 -12.10 5.94
C CYS A 200 0.02 -12.68 7.34
N LEU A 201 1.29 -12.93 7.66
CA LEU A 201 1.71 -13.46 8.96
C LEU A 201 2.12 -12.38 9.96
N ILE A 202 2.42 -11.16 9.50
CA ILE A 202 2.88 -10.04 10.37
C ILE A 202 1.89 -9.72 11.49
N PRO A 203 0.55 -9.72 11.30
CA PRO A 203 -0.36 -9.48 12.42
C PRO A 203 -0.20 -10.47 13.57
N GLU A 204 -0.03 -11.77 13.29
CA GLU A 204 0.25 -12.78 14.32
C GLU A 204 1.65 -12.61 14.92
N LEU A 205 2.64 -12.24 14.11
CA LEU A 205 3.99 -11.96 14.58
C LEU A 205 3.99 -10.84 15.63
N VAL A 206 3.35 -9.71 15.32
CA VAL A 206 3.21 -8.58 16.25
C VAL A 206 2.54 -9.03 17.54
N LYS A 207 1.41 -9.74 17.45
CA LYS A 207 0.69 -10.23 18.62
C LYS A 207 1.53 -11.18 19.48
N ASN A 208 2.30 -12.08 18.85
CA ASN A 208 3.15 -13.04 19.56
C ASN A 208 4.30 -12.36 20.33
N ILE A 209 4.82 -11.24 19.82
CA ILE A 209 5.94 -10.52 20.46
C ILE A 209 5.44 -9.53 21.48
N THR A 210 4.39 -8.76 21.16
CA THR A 210 3.96 -7.61 21.95
C THR A 210 2.75 -7.88 22.86
N GLY A 211 2.01 -8.98 22.60
CA GLY A 211 0.72 -9.27 23.22
C GLY A 211 -0.44 -8.40 22.69
N THR A 212 -0.16 -7.43 21.83
CA THR A 212 -1.12 -6.44 21.31
C THR A 212 -1.62 -6.82 19.92
N ASP A 213 -2.90 -6.66 19.65
CA ASP A 213 -3.45 -6.87 18.32
C ASP A 213 -2.88 -5.86 17.32
N PHE A 214 -2.70 -6.28 16.06
CA PHE A 214 -1.98 -5.53 15.03
C PHE A 214 -2.53 -4.12 14.78
N GLU A 215 -3.86 -3.96 14.70
CA GLU A 215 -4.48 -2.65 14.51
C GLU A 215 -4.22 -1.73 15.70
N ASN A 216 -4.38 -2.22 16.94
CA ASN A 216 -4.09 -1.45 18.16
C ASN A 216 -2.60 -1.09 18.26
N TYR A 217 -1.71 -2.00 17.88
CA TYR A 217 -0.28 -1.75 17.85
C TYR A 217 0.07 -0.60 16.92
N LEU A 218 -0.45 -0.61 15.68
CA LEU A 218 -0.24 0.46 14.70
C LEU A 218 -0.86 1.78 15.14
N ASN A 219 -2.08 1.75 15.67
CA ASN A 219 -2.75 2.94 16.18
C ASN A 219 -1.94 3.61 17.29
N ASN A 220 -1.44 2.85 18.25
CA ASN A 220 -0.66 3.37 19.37
C ASN A 220 0.72 3.89 18.95
N SER A 221 1.37 3.21 17.98
CA SER A 221 2.72 3.56 17.55
C SER A 221 2.75 4.70 16.53
N PHE A 222 1.73 4.80 15.66
CA PHE A 222 1.79 5.68 14.47
C PHE A 222 0.53 6.52 14.26
N TYR A 223 -0.68 5.89 14.21
CA TYR A 223 -1.84 6.52 13.58
C TYR A 223 -2.61 7.47 14.49
N LYS A 224 -2.51 7.32 15.81
CA LYS A 224 -3.16 8.22 16.78
C LYS A 224 -2.75 9.69 16.59
N PHE A 225 -1.52 9.94 16.11
CA PHE A 225 -1.02 11.29 15.84
C PHE A 225 -1.69 11.95 14.62
N LEU A 226 -2.44 11.20 13.83
CA LEU A 226 -3.11 11.62 12.59
C LEU A 226 -4.64 11.64 12.73
N ASN A 227 -5.16 11.73 13.94
CA ASN A 227 -6.60 11.68 14.21
C ASN A 227 -7.30 10.44 13.58
N TYR A 228 -6.60 9.28 13.55
CA TYR A 228 -7.12 7.98 13.10
C TYR A 228 -7.67 7.95 11.66
N LYS A 229 -7.17 8.79 10.77
CA LYS A 229 -7.56 8.78 9.36
C LYS A 229 -6.84 7.71 8.53
N LEU A 230 -6.00 6.86 9.15
CA LEU A 230 -5.52 5.60 8.62
C LEU A 230 -6.20 4.48 9.42
N THR A 231 -6.99 3.64 8.75
CA THR A 231 -7.83 2.67 9.45
C THR A 231 -8.05 1.40 8.62
N PHE A 232 -8.23 0.29 9.32
CA PHE A 232 -8.77 -0.93 8.73
C PHE A 232 -10.29 -0.95 8.87
N ASN A 233 -10.97 -1.66 7.93
CA ASN A 233 -12.43 -1.81 8.00
C ASN A 233 -13.19 -0.49 8.23
N PRO A 234 -12.97 0.55 7.40
CA PRO A 234 -13.51 1.89 7.63
C PRO A 234 -15.04 1.92 7.78
N TYR A 235 -15.77 0.94 7.24
CA TYR A 235 -17.23 0.84 7.37
C TYR A 235 -17.72 0.76 8.84
N LYS A 236 -16.82 0.44 9.79
CA LYS A 236 -17.19 0.39 11.22
C LYS A 236 -17.35 1.78 11.83
N ASN A 237 -16.57 2.77 11.35
CA ASN A 237 -16.43 4.08 11.98
C ASN A 237 -16.74 5.25 11.01
N HIS A 238 -16.92 4.95 9.72
CA HIS A 238 -17.21 5.94 8.69
C HIS A 238 -18.44 5.55 7.87
N THR A 239 -19.19 6.55 7.42
CA THR A 239 -20.28 6.31 6.47
C THR A 239 -19.74 5.89 5.11
N LEU A 240 -20.45 5.05 4.37
CA LEU A 240 -20.04 4.62 3.04
C LEU A 240 -19.85 5.79 2.06
N LYS A 241 -20.54 6.92 2.29
CA LYS A 241 -20.36 8.15 1.50
C LYS A 241 -18.94 8.75 1.61
N LYS A 242 -18.18 8.42 2.67
CA LYS A 242 -16.79 8.85 2.87
C LYS A 242 -15.77 7.79 2.45
N ILE A 243 -16.21 6.65 1.93
CA ILE A 243 -15.32 5.57 1.52
C ILE A 243 -15.49 5.32 0.02
N VAL A 244 -14.40 5.34 -0.73
CA VAL A 244 -14.44 5.12 -2.18
C VAL A 244 -14.56 3.62 -2.48
N PRO A 245 -15.54 3.19 -3.29
CA PRO A 245 -15.67 1.78 -3.69
C PRO A 245 -14.54 1.37 -4.62
N THR A 246 -14.21 0.07 -4.64
CA THR A 246 -13.10 -0.45 -5.46
C THR A 246 -13.58 -1.16 -6.72
N GLU A 247 -14.28 -2.28 -6.60
CA GLU A 247 -14.63 -3.15 -7.72
C GLU A 247 -16.02 -3.78 -7.53
N ILE A 248 -16.70 -4.09 -8.62
CA ILE A 248 -17.85 -5.00 -8.61
C ILE A 248 -17.26 -6.42 -8.74
N ASP A 249 -17.03 -7.08 -7.60
CA ASP A 249 -16.44 -8.41 -7.55
C ASP A 249 -17.42 -9.46 -8.08
N GLN A 250 -17.15 -9.95 -9.29
CA GLN A 250 -17.95 -11.02 -9.92
C GLN A 250 -17.42 -12.42 -9.62
N PHE A 251 -16.21 -12.52 -9.07
CA PHE A 251 -15.54 -13.79 -8.87
C PHE A 251 -15.89 -14.45 -7.54
N PHE A 252 -15.87 -13.71 -6.43
CA PHE A 252 -15.96 -14.28 -5.09
C PHE A 252 -17.14 -13.74 -4.27
N ARG A 253 -17.24 -12.41 -4.09
CA ARG A 253 -18.26 -11.79 -3.23
C ARG A 253 -19.55 -11.52 -3.97
N GLN A 254 -19.50 -11.39 -5.28
CA GLN A 254 -20.63 -11.10 -6.19
C GLN A 254 -21.39 -9.83 -5.78
N GLU A 255 -20.64 -8.81 -5.40
CA GLU A 255 -21.18 -7.49 -5.03
C GLU A 255 -20.17 -6.37 -5.23
N LEU A 256 -20.62 -5.11 -5.09
CA LEU A 256 -19.73 -3.95 -5.03
C LEU A 256 -18.91 -4.00 -3.74
N VAL A 257 -17.60 -4.05 -3.85
CA VAL A 257 -16.67 -3.96 -2.72
C VAL A 257 -16.56 -2.52 -2.28
N HIS A 258 -17.21 -2.20 -1.15
CA HIS A 258 -17.35 -0.85 -0.64
C HIS A 258 -17.21 -0.84 0.89
N GLY A 259 -16.15 -0.22 1.40
CA GLY A 259 -15.83 -0.18 2.83
C GLY A 259 -15.09 -1.41 3.36
N ASN A 260 -15.08 -2.50 2.62
CA ASN A 260 -14.27 -3.69 2.89
C ASN A 260 -13.04 -3.68 1.98
N VAL A 261 -11.94 -4.33 2.43
CA VAL A 261 -10.72 -4.45 1.66
C VAL A 261 -10.93 -5.18 0.34
N HIS A 262 -10.32 -4.69 -0.72
CA HIS A 262 -10.38 -5.29 -2.06
C HIS A 262 -9.71 -6.68 -2.11
N ASP A 263 -8.50 -6.81 -1.55
CA ASP A 263 -7.75 -8.09 -1.51
C ASP A 263 -8.54 -9.19 -0.80
N GLU A 264 -8.80 -10.28 -1.48
CA GLU A 264 -9.63 -11.37 -0.99
C GLU A 264 -8.97 -12.11 0.19
N THR A 265 -7.64 -12.24 0.19
CA THR A 265 -6.92 -12.91 1.29
C THR A 265 -7.00 -12.09 2.56
N SER A 266 -6.77 -10.78 2.46
CA SER A 266 -6.89 -9.86 3.60
C SER A 266 -8.34 -9.79 4.10
N ALA A 267 -9.33 -9.83 3.20
CA ALA A 267 -10.74 -9.91 3.58
C ALA A 267 -11.06 -11.21 4.35
N LEU A 268 -10.50 -12.35 3.92
CA LEU A 268 -10.61 -13.64 4.61
C LEU A 268 -9.88 -13.67 5.97
N MET A 269 -9.04 -12.68 6.25
CA MET A 269 -8.41 -12.42 7.56
C MET A 269 -9.22 -11.41 8.40
N GLY A 270 -10.44 -11.04 7.97
CA GLY A 270 -11.26 -10.04 8.65
C GLY A 270 -10.92 -8.59 8.32
N GLY A 271 -10.21 -8.36 7.22
CA GLY A 271 -9.86 -7.03 6.73
C GLY A 271 -8.63 -6.41 7.39
N ILE A 272 -8.03 -7.06 8.40
CA ILE A 272 -6.84 -6.58 9.12
C ILE A 272 -5.65 -7.46 8.74
N SER A 273 -4.77 -6.94 7.89
CA SER A 273 -3.60 -7.65 7.39
C SER A 273 -2.49 -6.66 7.03
N ALA A 274 -1.23 -7.06 7.15
CA ALA A 274 -0.13 -6.25 6.63
C ALA A 274 0.06 -6.41 5.11
N ASN A 275 -0.66 -7.33 4.45
CA ASN A 275 -0.62 -7.50 3.00
C ASN A 275 -1.43 -6.43 2.25
N SER A 276 -2.62 -6.10 2.77
CA SER A 276 -3.58 -5.12 2.26
C SER A 276 -4.65 -4.86 3.32
N GLY A 277 -5.45 -3.80 3.19
CA GLY A 277 -6.61 -3.56 4.05
C GLY A 277 -6.58 -2.22 4.79
N LEU A 278 -5.49 -1.48 4.71
CA LEU A 278 -5.44 -0.12 5.23
C LEU A 278 -6.12 0.84 4.25
N PHE A 279 -6.90 1.76 4.79
CA PHE A 279 -7.57 2.84 4.07
C PHE A 279 -7.06 4.18 4.57
N SER A 280 -6.98 5.16 3.67
CA SER A 280 -6.63 6.55 4.01
C SER A 280 -7.07 7.53 2.94
N SER A 281 -7.03 8.83 3.28
CA SER A 281 -6.99 9.93 2.30
C SER A 281 -5.56 10.22 1.88
N ALA A 282 -5.38 10.93 0.75
CA ALA A 282 -4.05 11.31 0.27
C ALA A 282 -3.31 12.21 1.25
N GLU A 283 -4.01 13.18 1.83
CA GLU A 283 -3.45 14.10 2.84
C GLU A 283 -3.02 13.36 4.11
N SER A 284 -3.85 12.45 4.63
CA SER A 284 -3.52 11.71 5.85
C SER A 284 -2.32 10.79 5.65
N LEU A 285 -2.23 10.14 4.49
CA LEU A 285 -1.07 9.34 4.12
C LEU A 285 0.19 10.21 3.99
N ALA A 286 0.10 11.35 3.29
CA ALA A 286 1.21 12.28 3.12
C ALA A 286 1.72 12.85 4.46
N ASN A 287 0.82 13.17 5.38
CA ASN A 287 1.18 13.65 6.71
C ASN A 287 1.94 12.58 7.53
N LEU A 288 1.52 11.30 7.46
CA LEU A 288 2.29 10.21 8.06
C LEU A 288 3.68 10.11 7.44
N LEU A 289 3.77 10.14 6.11
CA LEU A 289 5.04 10.04 5.38
C LEU A 289 5.97 11.20 5.74
N PHE A 290 5.44 12.42 5.85
CA PHE A 290 6.18 13.59 6.28
C PHE A 290 6.76 13.41 7.69
N LEU A 291 5.92 13.01 8.66
CA LEU A 291 6.37 12.77 10.04
C LEU A 291 7.44 11.66 10.12
N LEU A 292 7.32 10.61 9.31
CA LEU A 292 8.31 9.52 9.27
C LEU A 292 9.68 9.98 8.74
N THR A 293 9.72 10.94 7.82
CA THR A 293 10.95 11.40 7.17
C THR A 293 11.62 12.58 7.86
N LEU A 294 11.06 13.11 8.92
CA LEU A 294 11.73 14.11 9.76
C LEU A 294 12.99 13.52 10.40
N GLU A 295 14.07 14.30 10.44
CA GLU A 295 15.34 13.89 11.05
C GLU A 295 15.15 13.46 12.53
N ASN A 296 14.35 14.22 13.26
CA ASN A 296 13.96 13.91 14.65
C ASN A 296 12.53 13.39 14.73
N SER A 297 12.21 12.36 13.91
CA SER A 297 10.89 11.75 13.91
C SER A 297 10.56 11.15 15.28
N ILE A 298 9.37 11.48 15.79
CA ILE A 298 8.82 10.86 17.01
C ILE A 298 8.24 9.46 16.75
N LEU A 299 8.14 9.05 15.50
CA LEU A 299 7.48 7.80 15.09
C LEU A 299 8.45 6.64 15.03
N ILE A 300 9.64 6.86 14.48
CA ILE A 300 10.68 5.86 14.29
C ILE A 300 12.07 6.51 14.17
N ASN A 301 13.09 5.85 14.67
CA ASN A 301 14.47 6.29 14.51
C ASN A 301 14.88 6.39 13.04
N SER A 302 15.49 7.51 12.66
CA SER A 302 15.87 7.80 11.27
C SER A 302 16.87 6.77 10.68
N ASN A 303 17.76 6.19 11.50
CA ASN A 303 18.68 5.13 11.06
C ASN A 303 17.93 3.84 10.73
N ILE A 304 16.88 3.50 11.51
CA ILE A 304 16.05 2.32 11.22
C ILE A 304 15.29 2.55 9.93
N LEU A 305 14.67 3.72 9.74
CA LEU A 305 13.99 4.07 8.49
C LEU A 305 14.96 3.96 7.29
N LYS A 306 16.15 4.54 7.40
CA LYS A 306 17.19 4.47 6.36
C LYS A 306 17.58 3.03 6.04
N ASN A 307 17.78 2.18 7.05
CA ASN A 307 18.10 0.77 6.86
C ASN A 307 16.99 0.02 6.11
N PHE A 308 15.73 0.34 6.36
CA PHE A 308 14.60 -0.29 5.68
C PHE A 308 14.36 0.24 4.26
N THR A 309 14.67 1.51 4.00
CA THR A 309 14.44 2.14 2.69
C THR A 309 15.63 2.05 1.75
N GLN A 310 16.84 1.74 2.22
CA GLN A 310 18.00 1.50 1.36
C GLN A 310 17.84 0.24 0.51
N ASN A 311 18.57 0.16 -0.61
CA ASN A 311 18.52 -1.01 -1.48
C ASN A 311 19.15 -2.25 -0.83
N GLN A 312 18.37 -3.33 -0.74
CA GLN A 312 18.79 -4.62 -0.17
C GLN A 312 19.32 -5.59 -1.25
N ILE A 313 19.05 -5.36 -2.52
CA ILE A 313 19.41 -6.28 -3.62
C ILE A 313 20.60 -5.71 -4.39
N LYS A 314 21.82 -6.07 -3.95
CA LYS A 314 23.05 -5.48 -4.47
C LYS A 314 23.38 -5.84 -5.92
N ASN A 315 23.00 -7.05 -6.37
CA ASN A 315 23.44 -7.61 -7.67
C ASN A 315 22.34 -7.65 -8.72
N ASP A 316 21.22 -6.93 -8.52
CA ASP A 316 20.11 -6.86 -9.47
C ASP A 316 19.60 -5.43 -9.58
N THR A 317 20.08 -4.70 -10.57
CA THR A 317 19.69 -3.30 -10.81
C THR A 317 18.27 -3.14 -11.32
N LEU A 318 17.71 -4.20 -11.91
CA LEU A 318 16.33 -4.21 -12.44
C LEU A 318 15.29 -4.37 -11.33
N ASN A 319 15.68 -4.95 -10.18
CA ASN A 319 14.76 -5.29 -9.10
C ASN A 319 15.22 -4.73 -7.76
N GLN A 320 15.60 -3.47 -7.71
CA GLN A 320 16.01 -2.83 -6.46
C GLN A 320 14.83 -2.71 -5.49
N ARG A 321 15.07 -3.07 -4.23
CA ARG A 321 14.06 -3.08 -3.16
C ARG A 321 14.66 -2.69 -1.82
N GLY A 322 13.88 -1.94 -1.04
CA GLY A 322 14.06 -1.87 0.41
C GLY A 322 13.31 -3.01 1.12
N LEU A 323 13.23 -2.96 2.43
CA LEU A 323 12.49 -3.92 3.25
C LEU A 323 10.99 -3.59 3.22
N GLY A 324 10.31 -4.10 2.21
CA GLY A 324 8.92 -3.81 1.86
C GLY A 324 8.74 -2.66 0.86
N PHE A 325 9.73 -1.79 0.70
CA PHE A 325 9.64 -0.59 -0.14
C PHE A 325 10.10 -0.81 -1.57
N ASP A 326 9.44 -0.18 -2.53
CA ASP A 326 9.93 -0.02 -3.90
C ASP A 326 11.09 0.99 -3.93
N LYS A 327 12.07 0.74 -4.79
CA LYS A 327 13.18 1.64 -5.10
C LYS A 327 13.16 2.01 -6.58
N VAL A 328 13.90 3.06 -6.95
CA VAL A 328 14.17 3.35 -8.37
C VAL A 328 14.87 2.15 -9.00
N ARG A 329 14.39 1.72 -10.16
CA ARG A 329 14.95 0.62 -10.96
C ARG A 329 15.65 1.15 -12.18
N PHE A 330 16.66 0.41 -12.64
CA PHE A 330 17.50 0.77 -13.77
C PHE A 330 17.43 -0.32 -14.84
N VAL A 331 17.59 0.05 -16.10
CA VAL A 331 17.86 -0.91 -17.18
C VAL A 331 19.35 -1.26 -17.25
N SER A 332 19.70 -2.28 -18.04
CA SER A 332 21.07 -2.79 -18.18
C SER A 332 22.11 -1.74 -18.61
N ASN A 333 21.68 -0.69 -19.31
CA ASN A 333 22.54 0.45 -19.68
C ASN A 333 22.68 1.52 -18.57
N GLY A 334 22.16 1.27 -17.37
CA GLY A 334 22.23 2.20 -16.24
C GLY A 334 21.17 3.30 -16.23
N SER A 335 20.29 3.38 -17.25
CA SER A 335 19.19 4.35 -17.24
C SER A 335 18.10 3.98 -16.23
N LYS A 336 17.56 4.98 -15.52
CA LYS A 336 16.41 4.80 -14.63
C LYS A 336 15.13 4.61 -15.45
N ILE A 337 14.30 3.63 -15.09
CA ILE A 337 13.05 3.34 -15.81
C ILE A 337 11.79 3.36 -14.95
N TYR A 338 11.94 3.22 -13.63
CA TYR A 338 10.77 3.15 -12.76
C TYR A 338 11.08 3.77 -11.40
N PRO A 339 10.14 4.51 -10.83
CA PRO A 339 8.90 4.99 -11.47
C PRO A 339 9.16 6.18 -12.40
N HIS A 340 10.30 6.89 -12.22
CA HIS A 340 10.71 8.00 -13.09
C HIS A 340 12.23 8.22 -13.06
N ARG A 341 12.81 8.66 -14.20
CA ARG A 341 14.26 8.85 -14.37
C ARG A 341 14.88 9.96 -13.52
N ASN A 342 14.11 11.00 -13.19
CA ASN A 342 14.59 12.17 -12.44
C ASN A 342 14.55 11.98 -10.91
N LEU A 343 13.98 10.88 -10.42
CA LEU A 343 14.02 10.56 -8.99
C LEU A 343 15.42 10.22 -8.51
N SER A 344 15.76 10.56 -7.28
CA SER A 344 17.03 10.22 -6.67
C SER A 344 17.19 8.71 -6.43
N LYS A 345 18.41 8.25 -6.18
CA LYS A 345 18.70 6.86 -5.80
C LYS A 345 18.12 6.50 -4.43
N ASP A 346 18.05 7.48 -3.54
CA ASP A 346 17.56 7.31 -2.19
C ASP A 346 16.03 7.36 -2.11
N SER A 347 15.37 7.76 -3.20
CA SER A 347 13.92 7.78 -3.25
C SER A 347 13.32 6.37 -3.08
N PHE A 348 12.13 6.32 -2.48
CA PHE A 348 11.41 5.08 -2.19
C PHE A 348 9.91 5.31 -2.16
N GLY A 349 9.15 4.24 -2.30
CA GLY A 349 7.70 4.32 -2.27
C GLY A 349 7.04 2.96 -2.37
N HIS A 350 5.77 2.95 -2.76
CA HIS A 350 5.05 1.72 -3.11
C HIS A 350 3.82 2.03 -3.96
N THR A 351 3.37 1.04 -4.71
CA THR A 351 2.11 1.12 -5.46
C THR A 351 1.07 0.14 -4.91
N GLY A 352 -0.22 0.48 -5.09
CA GLY A 352 -1.33 -0.39 -4.76
C GLY A 352 -2.08 -0.87 -5.99
N PHE A 353 -2.63 -2.08 -5.91
CA PHE A 353 -3.38 -2.73 -6.98
C PHE A 353 -4.63 -1.94 -7.40
N THR A 354 -5.26 -1.26 -6.45
CA THR A 354 -6.44 -0.41 -6.66
C THR A 354 -6.17 0.86 -7.47
N GLY A 355 -4.90 1.15 -7.77
CA GLY A 355 -4.47 2.32 -8.54
C GLY A 355 -3.76 3.38 -7.69
N THR A 356 -3.48 3.05 -6.45
CA THR A 356 -2.79 3.94 -5.51
C THR A 356 -1.28 3.94 -5.70
N MET A 357 -0.62 5.01 -5.29
CA MET A 357 0.84 5.17 -5.27
C MET A 357 1.21 6.22 -4.24
N TYR A 358 2.32 6.02 -3.55
CA TYR A 358 3.09 7.12 -2.97
C TYR A 358 4.56 7.00 -3.34
N TRP A 359 5.26 8.13 -3.34
CA TRP A 359 6.70 8.17 -3.54
C TRP A 359 7.31 9.30 -2.73
N ILE A 360 8.46 9.03 -2.13
CA ILE A 360 9.27 9.98 -1.36
C ILE A 360 10.61 10.09 -2.05
N ASP A 361 11.07 11.31 -2.26
CA ASP A 361 12.41 11.60 -2.75
C ASP A 361 13.07 12.61 -1.83
N PRO A 362 13.93 12.16 -0.90
CA PRO A 362 14.57 13.05 0.07
C PRO A 362 15.49 14.11 -0.57
N GLU A 363 16.18 13.78 -1.67
CA GLU A 363 17.06 14.72 -2.36
C GLU A 363 16.30 15.85 -3.06
N ASN A 364 15.06 15.58 -3.49
CA ASN A 364 14.18 16.56 -4.17
C ASN A 364 13.14 17.16 -3.22
N ASP A 365 13.22 16.91 -1.91
CA ASP A 365 12.20 17.27 -0.88
C ASP A 365 10.77 16.99 -1.36
N LEU A 366 10.56 15.81 -1.95
CA LEU A 366 9.32 15.43 -2.57
C LEU A 366 8.58 14.35 -1.75
N ILE A 367 7.31 14.63 -1.45
CA ILE A 367 6.31 13.61 -1.07
C ILE A 367 5.18 13.68 -2.09
N PHE A 368 4.96 12.59 -2.78
CA PHE A 368 3.91 12.43 -3.77
C PHE A 368 2.96 11.31 -3.38
N VAL A 369 1.65 11.58 -3.39
CA VAL A 369 0.59 10.59 -3.18
C VAL A 369 -0.45 10.72 -4.27
N LEU A 370 -0.78 9.60 -4.90
CA LEU A 370 -1.90 9.45 -5.83
C LEU A 370 -2.80 8.33 -5.33
N LEU A 371 -4.07 8.63 -5.04
CA LEU A 371 -5.08 7.64 -4.71
C LEU A 371 -6.14 7.61 -5.80
N THR A 372 -6.39 6.44 -6.37
CA THR A 372 -7.45 6.19 -7.36
C THR A 372 -8.14 4.85 -7.07
N ASN A 373 -9.29 4.65 -7.66
CA ASN A 373 -9.98 3.35 -7.72
C ASN A 373 -10.02 2.81 -9.16
N SER A 374 -8.85 2.72 -9.80
CA SER A 374 -8.70 2.33 -11.20
C SER A 374 -9.17 0.89 -11.52
N VAL A 375 -9.43 0.09 -10.51
CA VAL A 375 -10.05 -1.24 -10.63
C VAL A 375 -11.58 -1.18 -10.77
N TYR A 376 -12.20 0.01 -10.62
CA TYR A 376 -13.64 0.18 -10.82
C TYR A 376 -13.99 0.35 -12.32
N PRO A 377 -15.02 -0.32 -12.85
CA PRO A 377 -15.87 -1.30 -12.17
C PRO A 377 -15.27 -2.72 -12.11
N SER A 378 -14.19 -3.01 -12.85
CA SER A 378 -13.54 -4.31 -12.94
C SER A 378 -12.04 -4.17 -13.11
N ARG A 379 -11.27 -4.98 -12.36
CA ARG A 379 -9.80 -5.06 -12.45
C ARG A 379 -9.29 -5.43 -13.84
N GLU A 380 -10.09 -6.14 -14.64
CA GLU A 380 -9.73 -6.53 -16.01
C GLU A 380 -9.68 -5.34 -16.98
N LYS A 381 -10.36 -4.23 -16.64
CA LYS A 381 -10.43 -3.00 -17.46
C LYS A 381 -9.44 -1.92 -17.00
N ASN A 382 -8.48 -2.25 -16.16
CA ASN A 382 -7.52 -1.29 -15.62
C ASN A 382 -6.59 -0.74 -16.71
N LYS A 383 -6.71 0.56 -17.00
CA LYS A 383 -5.95 1.30 -18.03
C LYS A 383 -4.77 2.10 -17.44
N LEU A 384 -4.64 2.18 -16.10
CA LEU A 384 -3.72 3.09 -15.42
C LEU A 384 -2.27 2.91 -15.87
N GLY A 385 -1.81 1.64 -15.94
CA GLY A 385 -0.46 1.31 -16.39
C GLY A 385 -0.26 1.54 -17.88
N ASN A 386 -1.23 1.16 -18.71
CA ASN A 386 -1.14 1.29 -20.17
C ASN A 386 -1.01 2.75 -20.63
N LEU A 387 -1.67 3.68 -19.92
CA LEU A 387 -1.63 5.11 -20.22
C LEU A 387 -0.52 5.84 -19.47
N LYS A 388 0.29 5.14 -18.67
CA LYS A 388 1.46 5.65 -17.92
C LYS A 388 1.12 6.92 -17.10
N VAL A 389 -0.06 6.93 -16.45
CA VAL A 389 -0.55 8.13 -15.73
C VAL A 389 0.37 8.49 -14.56
N ARG A 390 0.88 7.49 -13.82
CA ARG A 390 1.81 7.70 -12.70
C ARG A 390 3.12 8.32 -13.15
N GLU A 391 3.69 7.81 -14.23
CA GLU A 391 4.94 8.29 -14.83
C GLU A 391 4.78 9.71 -15.37
N LYS A 392 3.68 10.00 -16.06
CA LYS A 392 3.37 11.35 -16.56
C LYS A 392 3.18 12.36 -15.43
N LEU A 393 2.54 11.96 -14.32
CA LEU A 393 2.42 12.83 -13.15
C LEU A 393 3.80 13.15 -12.57
N LEU A 394 4.66 12.14 -12.40
CA LEU A 394 6.02 12.36 -11.91
C LEU A 394 6.84 13.25 -12.85
N GLU A 395 6.67 13.13 -14.18
CA GLU A 395 7.32 14.02 -15.16
C GLU A 395 6.89 15.48 -14.97
N LEU A 396 5.63 15.75 -14.60
CA LEU A 396 5.13 17.09 -14.35
C LEU A 396 5.57 17.67 -12.99
N ILE A 397 5.91 16.81 -12.04
CA ILE A 397 6.27 17.21 -10.67
C ILE A 397 7.78 17.41 -10.52
N LEU A 398 8.59 16.61 -11.21
CA LEU A 398 10.05 16.58 -11.10
C LEU A 398 10.73 17.58 -12.02
#